data_0899ea75ef26d2da3e9638876427ea0b
#
_entry.id   0899ea75ef26d2da3e9638876427ea0b
#
_cell.length_a   1.000
_cell.length_b   1.000
_cell.length_c   1.000
_cell.angle_alpha   90.00
_cell.angle_beta   90.00
_cell.angle_gamma   90.00
#
_symmetry.space_group_name_H-M   'P 1'
#
loop_
_entity.id
_entity.type
_entity.pdbx_description
1 polymer ?
#
loop_
_entity_poly.entity_id
_entity_poly.type
_entity_poly.pdbx_seq_one_letter_code
_entity_poly.pdbx_strand_id
1 'polypeptide(L)'
;ELQVAYNEYPGIGSGSITHLNGALYVNTFSLKEYNEAIEAGHMSIMGKCVMSKRDLARYYFLLHLYQLRLDKNDFKKQFGCSIERLLPAEMAFYRAHRAFATDNRDELTLTTMGRYLTLILYRQFLSGMNNLRDQARDALDGEEHNLLFGDETNCSACLE
;
A
#
# COMPACT_ATOMS: atom_id res chain seq x y z
N GLU A 1 8.57 -9.18 -4.32
CA GLU A 1 9.40 -7.98 -4.10
C GLU A 1 8.55 -6.75 -4.34
N LEU A 2 8.40 -5.92 -3.33
CA LEU A 2 7.81 -4.59 -3.47
C LEU A 2 8.83 -3.71 -4.21
N GLN A 3 8.64 -3.54 -5.52
CA GLN A 3 9.36 -2.50 -6.25
C GLN A 3 8.75 -1.15 -5.90
N VAL A 4 9.28 -0.53 -4.87
CA VAL A 4 8.81 0.75 -4.34
C VAL A 4 9.17 1.94 -5.26
N ALA A 5 9.89 1.67 -6.37
CA ALA A 5 10.34 2.71 -7.31
C ALA A 5 9.23 3.24 -8.24
N TYR A 6 8.13 2.51 -8.39
CA TYR A 6 7.06 2.90 -9.30
C TYR A 6 5.88 3.45 -8.52
N ASN A 7 5.50 4.69 -8.84
CA ASN A 7 4.30 5.32 -8.29
C ASN A 7 3.01 4.69 -8.84
N GLU A 8 3.09 4.01 -9.97
CA GLU A 8 1.99 3.33 -10.62
C GLU A 8 2.39 1.89 -10.97
N TYR A 9 1.50 0.95 -10.75
CA TYR A 9 1.72 -0.47 -11.02
C TYR A 9 0.40 -1.20 -11.28
N PRO A 10 0.37 -2.16 -12.21
CA PRO A 10 -0.76 -3.08 -12.38
C PRO A 10 -0.64 -4.24 -11.38
N GLY A 11 -1.74 -4.61 -10.75
CA GLY A 11 -1.88 -5.84 -9.97
C GLY A 11 -2.42 -6.96 -10.84
N ILE A 12 -1.78 -8.12 -10.79
CA ILE A 12 -2.18 -9.32 -11.53
C ILE A 12 -2.55 -10.41 -10.53
N GLY A 13 -3.65 -11.08 -10.77
CA GLY A 13 -4.16 -12.16 -9.93
C GLY A 13 -5.33 -11.75 -9.04
N SER A 14 -5.98 -12.75 -8.45
CA SER A 14 -7.03 -12.59 -7.46
C SER A 14 -6.50 -11.84 -6.24
N GLY A 15 -7.28 -10.91 -5.68
CA GLY A 15 -6.92 -10.09 -4.53
C GLY A 15 -5.75 -9.11 -4.75
N SER A 16 -5.29 -8.94 -5.98
CA SER A 16 -4.21 -7.99 -6.29
C SER A 16 -4.72 -6.55 -6.31
N ILE A 17 -3.80 -5.62 -6.07
CA ILE A 17 -4.07 -4.19 -6.05
C ILE A 17 -3.33 -3.53 -7.21
N THR A 18 -4.06 -2.74 -7.98
CA THR A 18 -3.54 -1.88 -9.05
C THR A 18 -3.57 -0.42 -8.60
N HIS A 19 -2.48 0.31 -8.79
CA HIS A 19 -2.44 1.77 -8.62
C HIS A 19 -2.16 2.42 -9.96
N LEU A 20 -3.17 3.06 -10.54
CA LEU A 20 -3.08 3.75 -11.84
C LEU A 20 -3.90 5.04 -11.81
N ASN A 21 -3.35 6.10 -12.43
CA ASN A 21 -4.04 7.39 -12.61
C ASN A 21 -4.64 7.94 -11.31
N GLY A 22 -3.92 7.81 -10.19
CA GLY A 22 -4.37 8.30 -8.89
C GLY A 22 -5.53 7.52 -8.27
N ALA A 23 -5.82 6.33 -8.76
CA ALA A 23 -6.82 5.43 -8.20
C ALA A 23 -6.23 4.07 -7.85
N LEU A 24 -6.71 3.51 -6.76
CA LEU A 24 -6.47 2.12 -6.37
C LEU A 24 -7.65 1.27 -6.85
N TYR A 25 -7.33 0.15 -7.48
CA TYR A 25 -8.30 -0.87 -7.90
C TYR A 25 -7.92 -2.17 -7.21
N VAL A 26 -8.92 -2.89 -6.74
CA VAL A 26 -8.74 -4.19 -6.07
C VAL A 26 -9.48 -5.24 -6.87
N ASN A 27 -8.78 -6.30 -7.28
CA ASN A 27 -9.38 -7.46 -7.91
C ASN A 27 -10.12 -8.31 -6.88
N THR A 28 -11.15 -9.04 -7.34
CA THR A 28 -11.87 -9.97 -6.46
C THR A 28 -10.93 -10.98 -5.79
N PHE A 29 -11.25 -11.36 -4.56
CA PHE A 29 -10.55 -12.41 -3.84
C PHE A 29 -11.06 -13.81 -4.19
N SER A 30 -12.26 -13.91 -4.78
CA SER A 30 -12.81 -15.16 -5.30
C SER A 30 -12.03 -15.60 -6.53
N LEU A 31 -11.47 -16.81 -6.50
CA LEU A 31 -10.77 -17.40 -7.65
C LEU A 31 -11.74 -17.71 -8.79
N LYS A 32 -12.96 -18.13 -8.45
CA LYS A 32 -14.00 -18.43 -9.41
C LYS A 32 -14.38 -17.19 -10.21
N GLU A 33 -14.77 -16.11 -9.51
CA GLU A 33 -15.13 -14.85 -10.16
C GLU A 33 -13.94 -14.25 -10.94
N TYR A 34 -12.71 -14.39 -10.42
CA TYR A 34 -11.51 -13.93 -11.10
C TYR A 34 -11.36 -14.67 -12.45
N ASN A 35 -11.43 -16.00 -12.45
CA ASN A 35 -11.28 -16.79 -13.67
C ASN A 35 -12.40 -16.51 -14.67
N GLU A 36 -13.65 -16.45 -14.21
CA GLU A 36 -14.80 -16.13 -15.06
C GLU A 36 -14.64 -14.73 -15.73
N ALA A 37 -14.19 -13.72 -14.98
CA ALA A 37 -13.95 -12.40 -15.53
C ALA A 37 -12.82 -12.40 -16.58
N ILE A 38 -11.69 -13.07 -16.31
CA ILE A 38 -10.55 -13.14 -17.23
C ILE A 38 -10.92 -13.93 -18.51
N GLU A 39 -11.63 -15.05 -18.38
CA GLU A 39 -12.12 -15.81 -19.53
C GLU A 39 -13.10 -15.00 -20.40
N ALA A 40 -13.91 -14.15 -19.78
CA ALA A 40 -14.79 -13.21 -20.48
C ALA A 40 -14.06 -11.99 -21.04
N GLY A 41 -12.74 -11.85 -20.87
CA GLY A 41 -11.93 -10.74 -21.37
C GLY A 41 -12.05 -9.44 -20.54
N HIS A 42 -12.48 -9.54 -19.29
CA HIS A 42 -12.66 -8.41 -18.37
C HIS A 42 -11.68 -8.46 -17.19
N MET A 43 -11.42 -7.31 -16.59
CA MET A 43 -10.73 -7.25 -15.30
C MET A 43 -11.73 -7.58 -14.17
N SER A 44 -11.29 -8.36 -13.19
CA SER A 44 -12.10 -8.79 -12.05
C SER A 44 -12.17 -7.75 -10.92
N ILE A 45 -12.33 -6.47 -11.25
CA ILE A 45 -12.29 -5.39 -10.27
C ILE A 45 -13.53 -5.42 -9.39
N MET A 46 -13.34 -5.66 -8.07
CA MET A 46 -14.39 -5.60 -7.08
C MET A 46 -14.50 -4.24 -6.38
N GLY A 47 -13.42 -3.46 -6.39
CA GLY A 47 -13.39 -2.17 -5.72
C GLY A 47 -12.48 -1.16 -6.37
N LYS A 48 -12.87 0.13 -6.25
CA LYS A 48 -12.10 1.28 -6.73
C LYS A 48 -12.10 2.38 -5.69
N CYS A 49 -10.93 2.94 -5.39
CA CYS A 49 -10.77 4.11 -4.54
C CYS A 49 -10.00 5.19 -5.30
N VAL A 50 -10.61 6.34 -5.51
CA VAL A 50 -9.94 7.52 -6.09
C VAL A 50 -9.29 8.29 -4.96
N MET A 51 -7.96 8.44 -5.01
CA MET A 51 -7.20 9.13 -3.98
C MET A 51 -7.23 10.64 -4.20
N SER A 52 -7.36 11.39 -3.11
CA SER A 52 -7.16 12.84 -3.17
C SER A 52 -5.69 13.15 -3.46
N LYS A 53 -5.41 14.36 -3.99
CA LYS A 53 -4.03 14.82 -4.21
C LYS A 53 -3.17 14.73 -2.94
N ARG A 54 -3.78 14.99 -1.76
CA ARG A 54 -3.09 14.90 -0.48
C ARG A 54 -2.78 13.46 -0.08
N ASP A 55 -3.69 12.54 -0.33
CA ASP A 55 -3.48 11.12 -0.04
C ASP A 55 -2.43 10.50 -0.97
N LEU A 56 -2.44 10.88 -2.25
CA LEU A 56 -1.37 10.52 -3.17
C LEU A 56 -0.01 11.04 -2.70
N ALA A 57 0.04 12.28 -2.21
CA ALA A 57 1.28 12.86 -1.69
C ALA A 57 1.75 12.15 -0.41
N ARG A 58 0.83 11.73 0.48
CA ARG A 58 1.15 10.91 1.66
C ARG A 58 1.68 9.54 1.28
N TYR A 59 1.03 8.91 0.30
CA TYR A 59 1.47 7.64 -0.25
C TYR A 59 2.89 7.74 -0.83
N TYR A 60 3.14 8.74 -1.68
CA TYR A 60 4.45 9.05 -2.23
C TYR A 60 5.49 9.28 -1.13
N PHE A 61 5.16 10.11 -0.14
CA PHE A 61 6.03 10.43 0.98
C PHE A 61 6.43 9.17 1.76
N LEU A 62 5.46 8.34 2.12
CA LEU A 62 5.70 7.11 2.88
C LEU A 62 6.60 6.13 2.10
N LEU A 63 6.32 5.93 0.81
CA LEU A 63 7.11 5.02 -0.03
C LEU A 63 8.56 5.49 -0.21
N HIS A 64 8.78 6.77 -0.46
CA HIS A 64 10.14 7.31 -0.66
C HIS A 64 10.93 7.36 0.66
N LEU A 65 10.28 7.62 1.78
CA LEU A 65 10.95 7.51 3.08
C LEU A 65 11.28 6.05 3.44
N TYR A 66 10.47 5.10 3.00
CA TYR A 66 10.82 3.68 3.13
C TYR A 66 12.10 3.34 2.34
N GLN A 67 12.34 4.01 1.19
CA GLN A 67 13.61 3.95 0.44
C GLN A 67 14.74 4.77 1.09
N LEU A 68 14.48 5.37 2.25
CA LEU A 68 15.42 6.17 3.05
C LEU A 68 15.79 7.55 2.47
N ARG A 69 15.25 7.91 1.31
CA ARG A 69 15.52 9.18 0.63
C ARG A 69 14.31 9.66 -0.15
N LEU A 70 14.01 10.94 -0.06
CA LEU A 70 13.01 11.62 -0.87
C LEU A 70 13.63 12.84 -1.54
N ASP A 71 13.54 12.92 -2.87
CA ASP A 71 13.90 14.09 -3.65
C ASP A 71 12.74 15.11 -3.65
N LYS A 72 12.99 16.31 -3.13
CA LYS A 72 11.98 17.38 -3.03
C LYS A 72 11.65 18.01 -4.39
N ASN A 73 12.60 17.98 -5.32
CA ASN A 73 12.39 18.51 -6.66
C ASN A 73 11.47 17.60 -7.46
N ASP A 74 11.64 16.28 -7.34
CA ASP A 74 10.76 15.31 -7.99
C ASP A 74 9.37 15.35 -7.36
N PHE A 75 9.27 15.45 -6.03
CA PHE A 75 7.99 15.70 -5.36
C PHE A 75 7.29 16.94 -5.91
N LYS A 76 8.03 18.06 -6.05
CA LYS A 76 7.49 19.32 -6.57
C LYS A 76 7.06 19.20 -8.04
N LYS A 77 7.81 18.48 -8.86
CA LYS A 77 7.42 18.20 -10.26
C LYS A 77 6.11 17.43 -10.32
N GLN A 78 5.96 16.40 -9.50
CA GLN A 78 4.79 15.53 -9.50
C GLN A 78 3.54 16.22 -8.93
N PHE A 79 3.68 16.96 -7.84
CA PHE A 79 2.54 17.55 -7.11
C PHE A 79 2.33 19.05 -7.38
N GLY A 80 3.23 19.72 -8.12
CA GLY A 80 3.13 21.14 -8.44
C GLY A 80 3.34 22.09 -7.26
N CYS A 81 3.72 21.57 -6.08
CA CYS A 81 4.02 22.37 -4.88
C CYS A 81 5.02 21.66 -3.97
N SER A 82 5.60 22.41 -3.00
CA SER A 82 6.54 21.81 -2.05
C SER A 82 5.85 20.86 -1.08
N ILE A 83 6.62 19.93 -0.55
CA ILE A 83 6.15 18.94 0.43
C ILE A 83 5.68 19.63 1.72
N GLU A 84 6.37 20.68 2.16
CA GLU A 84 6.02 21.45 3.36
C GLU A 84 4.65 22.11 3.23
N ARG A 85 4.27 22.53 2.01
CA ARG A 85 2.96 23.12 1.74
C ARG A 85 1.85 22.08 1.68
N LEU A 86 2.12 20.93 1.11
CA LEU A 86 1.10 19.89 0.87
C LEU A 86 0.90 19.01 2.12
N LEU A 87 1.99 18.70 2.84
CA LEU A 87 2.05 17.82 4.00
C LEU A 87 2.64 18.50 5.24
N PRO A 88 2.10 19.66 5.70
CA PRO A 88 2.68 20.42 6.79
C PRO A 88 2.68 19.66 8.12
N ALA A 89 1.63 18.92 8.42
CA ALA A 89 1.51 18.15 9.66
C ALA A 89 2.49 16.98 9.71
N GLU A 90 2.61 16.27 8.61
CA GLU A 90 3.52 15.15 8.44
C GLU A 90 4.98 15.63 8.58
N MET A 91 5.34 16.73 7.93
CA MET A 91 6.67 17.34 8.03
C MET A 91 6.97 17.82 9.45
N ALA A 92 6.02 18.48 10.12
CA ALA A 92 6.16 18.92 11.50
C ALA A 92 6.36 17.75 12.47
N PHE A 93 5.60 16.64 12.27
CA PHE A 93 5.73 15.43 13.06
C PHE A 93 7.14 14.83 12.94
N TYR A 94 7.65 14.62 11.74
CA TYR A 94 8.99 14.06 11.52
C TYR A 94 10.09 14.98 12.07
N ARG A 95 9.96 16.31 11.91
CA ARG A 95 10.91 17.29 12.46
C ARG A 95 10.92 17.31 13.99
N ALA A 96 9.74 17.28 14.61
CA ALA A 96 9.60 17.22 16.07
C ALA A 96 10.29 16.00 16.68
N HIS A 97 10.28 14.87 15.98
CA HIS A 97 10.94 13.63 16.41
C HIS A 97 12.39 13.52 15.94
N ARG A 98 12.98 14.59 15.38
CA ARG A 98 14.36 14.60 14.84
C ARG A 98 14.60 13.43 13.87
N ALA A 99 13.59 13.12 13.06
CA ALA A 99 13.59 11.96 12.18
C ALA A 99 14.43 12.18 10.91
N PHE A 100 14.73 13.42 10.53
CA PHE A 100 15.54 13.73 9.36
C PHE A 100 17.01 13.90 9.72
N ALA A 101 17.89 13.19 9.00
CA ALA A 101 19.33 13.40 9.00
C ALA A 101 19.70 14.56 8.07
N THR A 102 19.04 14.62 6.92
CA THR A 102 19.11 15.73 5.98
C THR A 102 17.70 16.26 5.75
N ASP A 103 17.51 17.55 5.89
CA ASP A 103 16.30 18.30 5.54
C ASP A 103 16.75 19.61 4.92
N ASN A 104 17.16 19.56 3.67
CA ASN A 104 17.60 20.71 2.91
C ASN A 104 16.61 21.07 1.80
N ARG A 105 17.03 21.93 0.86
CA ARG A 105 16.19 22.35 -0.27
C ARG A 105 15.86 21.24 -1.23
N ASP A 106 16.76 20.26 -1.38
CA ASP A 106 16.73 19.28 -2.46
C ASP A 106 16.24 17.91 -2.01
N GLU A 107 16.55 17.51 -0.77
CA GLU A 107 16.28 16.16 -0.30
C GLU A 107 15.92 16.05 1.19
N LEU A 108 15.27 14.94 1.50
CA LEU A 108 15.08 14.41 2.84
C LEU A 108 15.78 13.06 2.95
N THR A 109 16.57 12.87 4.01
CA THR A 109 17.09 11.55 4.41
C THR A 109 16.78 11.31 5.88
N LEU A 110 16.76 10.04 6.30
CA LEU A 110 16.30 9.66 7.62
C LEU A 110 17.45 9.36 8.59
N THR A 111 17.30 9.81 9.84
CA THR A 111 18.07 9.30 10.98
C THR A 111 17.66 7.86 11.31
N THR A 112 18.36 7.20 12.21
CA THR A 112 17.94 5.89 12.76
C THR A 112 16.55 5.96 13.38
N MET A 113 16.24 7.03 14.11
CA MET A 113 14.89 7.27 14.66
C MET A 113 13.86 7.45 13.55
N GLY A 114 14.20 8.20 12.51
CA GLY A 114 13.32 8.41 11.35
C GLY A 114 13.01 7.11 10.62
N ARG A 115 14.00 6.25 10.44
CA ARG A 115 13.81 4.90 9.86
C ARG A 115 12.86 4.06 10.70
N TYR A 116 13.03 4.07 12.01
CA TYR A 116 12.17 3.34 12.94
C TYR A 116 10.72 3.85 12.89
N LEU A 117 10.51 5.16 12.93
CA LEU A 117 9.18 5.77 12.79
C LEU A 117 8.52 5.41 11.45
N THR A 118 9.27 5.50 10.36
CA THR A 118 8.77 5.12 9.02
C THR A 118 8.38 3.66 8.96
N LEU A 119 9.17 2.76 9.54
CA LEU A 119 8.83 1.32 9.63
C LEU A 119 7.56 1.06 10.43
N ILE A 120 7.35 1.76 11.56
CA ILE A 120 6.11 1.64 12.34
C ILE A 120 4.91 2.08 11.51
N LEU A 121 4.99 3.23 10.85
CA LEU A 121 3.89 3.75 10.02
C LEU A 121 3.62 2.83 8.84
N TYR A 122 4.67 2.30 8.20
CA TYR A 122 4.53 1.35 7.11
C TYR A 122 3.90 0.03 7.56
N ARG A 123 4.29 -0.48 8.75
CA ARG A 123 3.65 -1.64 9.36
C ARG A 123 2.16 -1.42 9.62
N GLN A 124 1.77 -0.25 10.11
CA GLN A 124 0.36 0.11 10.31
C GLN A 124 -0.42 0.10 8.98
N PHE A 125 0.18 0.64 7.93
CA PHE A 125 -0.39 0.60 6.58
C PHE A 125 -0.58 -0.86 6.10
N LEU A 126 0.45 -1.69 6.22
CA LEU A 126 0.39 -3.11 5.83
C LEU A 126 -0.64 -3.89 6.67
N SER A 127 -0.75 -3.60 7.97
CA SER A 127 -1.75 -4.22 8.85
C SER A 127 -3.17 -3.86 8.41
N GLY A 128 -3.41 -2.60 8.03
CA GLY A 128 -4.70 -2.18 7.46
C GLY A 128 -5.04 -2.92 6.16
N MET A 129 -4.06 -3.09 5.28
CA MET A 129 -4.22 -3.86 4.04
C MET A 129 -4.52 -5.34 4.30
N ASN A 130 -3.84 -5.95 5.27
CA ASN A 130 -4.09 -7.35 5.64
C ASN A 130 -5.49 -7.52 6.24
N ASN A 131 -5.92 -6.62 7.14
CA ASN A 131 -7.27 -6.65 7.69
C ASN A 131 -8.34 -6.55 6.59
N LEU A 132 -8.12 -5.71 5.57
CA LEU A 132 -9.03 -5.62 4.42
C LEU A 132 -9.08 -6.94 3.64
N ARG A 133 -7.93 -7.57 3.44
CA ARG A 133 -7.85 -8.88 2.78
C ARG A 133 -8.57 -9.96 3.59
N ASP A 134 -8.36 -9.98 4.91
CA ASP A 134 -8.99 -10.96 5.78
C ASP A 134 -10.51 -10.80 5.76
N GLN A 135 -11.04 -9.58 5.88
CA GLN A 135 -12.47 -9.31 5.73
C GLN A 135 -13.04 -9.74 4.38
N ALA A 136 -12.28 -9.52 3.30
CA ALA A 136 -12.71 -9.95 1.97
C ALA A 136 -12.68 -11.49 1.81
N ARG A 137 -11.75 -12.17 2.46
CA ARG A 137 -11.67 -13.64 2.50
C ARG A 137 -12.81 -14.24 3.31
N ASP A 138 -13.13 -13.64 4.46
CA ASP A 138 -14.26 -14.07 5.31
C ASP A 138 -15.62 -13.92 4.61
N ALA A 139 -15.69 -13.08 3.58
CA ALA A 139 -16.87 -12.90 2.75
C ALA A 139 -16.98 -13.91 1.58
N LEU A 140 -15.97 -14.76 1.36
CA LEU A 140 -16.03 -15.85 0.37
C LEU A 140 -17.02 -16.91 0.84
N ASP A 141 -17.61 -17.63 -0.12
CA ASP A 141 -18.41 -18.80 0.22
C ASP A 141 -17.53 -19.90 0.86
N GLY A 142 -18.18 -20.80 1.60
CA GLY A 142 -17.45 -21.83 2.36
C GLY A 142 -16.69 -22.81 1.46
N GLU A 143 -17.11 -23.01 0.22
CA GLU A 143 -16.44 -23.89 -0.73
C GLU A 143 -15.15 -23.26 -1.25
N GLU A 144 -15.17 -21.98 -1.62
CA GLU A 144 -13.97 -21.22 -2.02
C GLU A 144 -13.01 -21.02 -0.85
N HIS A 145 -13.53 -20.74 0.34
CA HIS A 145 -12.71 -20.58 1.54
C HIS A 145 -11.93 -21.87 1.84
N ASN A 146 -12.59 -23.03 1.79
CA ASN A 146 -11.94 -24.32 2.03
C ASN A 146 -10.94 -24.70 0.93
N LEU A 147 -11.20 -24.33 -0.32
CA LEU A 147 -10.27 -24.54 -1.42
C LEU A 147 -8.95 -23.75 -1.23
N LEU A 148 -9.04 -22.54 -0.71
CA LEU A 148 -7.89 -21.64 -0.56
C LEU A 148 -7.10 -21.85 0.72
N PHE A 149 -7.77 -22.21 1.82
CA PHE A 149 -7.18 -22.25 3.17
C PHE A 149 -7.20 -23.65 3.80
N GLY A 150 -7.85 -24.61 3.15
CA GLY A 150 -8.06 -25.94 3.69
C GLY A 150 -9.15 -25.97 4.76
N ASP A 151 -9.63 -27.17 5.08
CA ASP A 151 -10.54 -27.38 6.22
C ASP A 151 -9.81 -27.02 7.52
N GLU A 152 -10.30 -26.05 8.29
CA GLU A 152 -9.78 -25.71 9.64
C GLU A 152 -9.82 -26.91 10.59
N THR A 153 -10.59 -27.96 10.26
CA THR A 153 -10.67 -29.20 11.03
C THR A 153 -9.42 -30.07 11.00
N ASN A 154 -8.49 -29.84 10.07
CA ASN A 154 -7.27 -30.65 9.91
C ASN A 154 -6.02 -30.06 10.58
N CYS A 155 -6.10 -28.87 11.19
CA CYS A 155 -4.94 -28.23 11.83
C CYS A 155 -4.67 -28.73 13.27
N SER A 156 -5.54 -29.56 13.85
CA SER A 156 -5.33 -30.15 15.20
C SER A 156 -4.41 -31.38 15.22
N ALA A 157 -3.99 -31.88 14.08
CA ALA A 157 -3.15 -33.09 13.98
C ALA A 157 -1.62 -32.84 13.93
N CYS A 158 -1.16 -31.56 13.98
CA CYS A 158 0.28 -31.21 13.92
C CYS A 158 0.89 -30.76 15.26
N LEU A 159 0.20 -31.00 16.38
CA LEU A 159 0.70 -30.66 17.72
C LEU A 159 0.69 -31.87 18.67
N GLU A 160 1.19 -33.02 18.20
CA GLU A 160 1.66 -34.13 19.06
C GLU A 160 3.11 -34.46 18.78
#